data_c13c82e2c5f965cb40505c35d3cf30f0
#
_entry.id   c13c82e2c5f965cb40505c35d3cf30f0
#
_cell.length_a   1.000
_cell.length_b   1.000
_cell.length_c   1.000
_cell.angle_alpha   90.00
_cell.angle_beta   90.00
_cell.angle_gamma   90.00
#
_symmetry.space_group_name_H-M   'P 1'
#
loop_
_entity.id
_entity.type
_entity.pdbx_description
1 polymer ?
#
loop_
_entity_poly.entity_id
_entity_poly.type
_entity_poly.pdbx_seq_one_letter_code
_entity_poly.pdbx_strand_id
1 'polypeptide(L)'
;MPALTEYGAQPPIELIRQWLDFKGWYDRKAVGEFRNLVDINFCCAMGPPGGGRNPVTLRLTRHFNHLSFVDLEDDSMIKIFGTILDWWIGKNSNPEPFLPIFF
;
A
#
# COMPACT_ATOMS: atom_id res chain seq x y z
N MET A 1 -5.17 -9.30 4.43
CA MET A 1 -4.68 -10.61 3.89
C MET A 1 -5.84 -11.60 3.87
N PRO A 2 -5.98 -12.41 2.80
CA PRO A 2 -7.03 -13.43 2.73
C PRO A 2 -6.86 -14.49 3.81
N ALA A 3 -7.98 -15.11 4.20
CA ALA A 3 -7.96 -16.22 5.14
C ALA A 3 -7.25 -17.45 4.54
N LEU A 4 -6.69 -18.26 5.42
CA LEU A 4 -6.15 -19.56 5.05
C LEU A 4 -7.32 -20.53 4.74
N THR A 5 -7.18 -21.31 3.69
CA THR A 5 -8.06 -22.44 3.41
C THR A 5 -7.71 -23.64 4.32
N GLU A 6 -8.48 -24.72 4.23
CA GLU A 6 -8.27 -25.96 4.98
C GLU A 6 -6.83 -26.50 4.87
N TYR A 7 -6.18 -26.30 3.74
CA TYR A 7 -4.80 -26.74 3.48
C TYR A 7 -3.76 -25.62 3.62
N GLY A 8 -4.12 -24.52 4.25
CA GLY A 8 -3.21 -23.39 4.45
C GLY A 8 -2.91 -22.58 3.18
N ALA A 9 -3.67 -22.76 2.11
CA ALA A 9 -3.52 -22.00 0.88
C ALA A 9 -4.23 -20.65 0.98
N GLN A 10 -3.69 -19.65 0.30
CA GLN A 10 -4.27 -18.31 0.14
C GLN A 10 -4.38 -17.98 -1.36
N PRO A 11 -5.42 -18.48 -2.06
CA PRO A 11 -5.51 -18.41 -3.51
C PRO A 11 -5.31 -17.02 -4.14
N PRO A 12 -5.85 -15.92 -3.56
CA PRO A 12 -5.61 -14.58 -4.12
C PRO A 12 -4.14 -14.17 -4.11
N ILE A 13 -3.38 -14.61 -3.12
CA ILE A 13 -1.93 -14.34 -3.03
C ILE A 13 -1.17 -15.12 -4.10
N GLU A 14 -1.56 -16.36 -4.36
CA GLU A 14 -0.93 -17.19 -5.39
C GLU A 14 -1.12 -16.61 -6.80
N LEU A 15 -2.22 -15.93 -7.07
CA LEU A 15 -2.44 -15.25 -8.33
C LEU A 15 -1.47 -14.06 -8.50
N ILE A 16 -1.30 -13.27 -7.46
CA ILE A 16 -0.33 -12.16 -7.46
C ILE A 16 1.09 -12.71 -7.63
N ARG A 17 1.41 -13.79 -6.93
CA ARG A 17 2.72 -14.44 -7.02
C ARG A 17 2.99 -14.97 -8.42
N GLN A 18 2.01 -15.52 -9.11
CA GLN A 18 2.14 -15.94 -10.51
C GLN A 18 2.59 -14.77 -11.40
N TRP A 19 1.97 -13.61 -11.23
CA TRP A 19 2.40 -12.44 -11.98
C TRP A 19 3.82 -11.98 -11.61
N LEU A 20 4.17 -11.97 -10.33
CA LEU A 20 5.50 -11.56 -9.86
C LEU A 20 6.62 -12.46 -10.41
N ASP A 21 6.34 -13.77 -10.52
CA ASP A 21 7.28 -14.75 -11.05
C ASP A 21 7.35 -14.73 -12.59
N PHE A 22 6.21 -14.63 -13.28
CA PHE A 22 6.11 -14.85 -14.73
C PHE A 22 5.71 -13.60 -15.53
N LYS A 23 5.43 -12.47 -14.86
CA LYS A 23 5.03 -11.22 -15.48
C LYS A 23 3.73 -11.28 -16.30
N GLY A 24 2.82 -12.17 -15.94
CA GLY A 24 1.56 -12.31 -16.63
C GLY A 24 0.61 -13.29 -15.98
N TRP A 25 -0.55 -13.39 -16.57
CA TRP A 25 -1.61 -14.34 -16.19
C TRP A 25 -2.20 -15.05 -17.40
N TYR A 26 -2.81 -16.20 -17.16
CA TYR A 26 -3.60 -16.87 -18.17
C TYR A 26 -4.96 -16.19 -18.38
N ASP A 27 -5.36 -16.03 -19.64
CA ASP A 27 -6.70 -15.53 -19.96
C ASP A 27 -7.75 -16.53 -19.51
N ARG A 28 -8.81 -16.03 -18.89
CA ARG A 28 -9.93 -16.87 -18.45
C ARG A 28 -10.93 -17.20 -19.55
N LYS A 29 -10.97 -16.39 -20.62
CA LYS A 29 -11.87 -16.57 -21.76
C LYS A 29 -11.24 -17.43 -22.86
N ALA A 30 -9.99 -17.19 -23.17
CA ALA A 30 -9.20 -17.95 -24.13
C ALA A 30 -8.28 -18.92 -23.36
N VAL A 31 -8.72 -20.16 -23.19
CA VAL A 31 -7.99 -21.17 -22.44
C VAL A 31 -6.64 -21.46 -23.11
N GLY A 32 -5.57 -21.34 -22.31
CA GLY A 32 -4.20 -21.58 -22.76
C GLY A 32 -3.47 -20.34 -23.27
N GLU A 33 -4.12 -19.21 -23.45
CA GLU A 33 -3.45 -17.94 -23.76
C GLU A 33 -2.84 -17.33 -22.51
N PHE A 34 -1.51 -17.10 -22.56
CA PHE A 34 -0.79 -16.37 -21.53
C PHE A 34 -0.65 -14.90 -21.94
N ARG A 35 -1.14 -14.01 -21.11
CA ARG A 35 -1.05 -12.55 -21.32
C ARG A 35 0.07 -11.95 -20.49
N ASN A 36 1.08 -11.44 -21.16
CA ASN A 36 2.13 -10.67 -20.52
C ASN A 36 1.60 -9.29 -20.12
N LEU A 37 1.91 -8.90 -18.89
CA LEU A 37 1.62 -7.58 -18.35
C LEU A 37 2.93 -6.82 -18.21
N VAL A 38 3.10 -5.81 -19.04
CA VAL A 38 4.33 -5.00 -19.13
C VAL A 38 4.11 -3.67 -18.42
N ASP A 39 5.19 -3.11 -17.85
CA ASP A 39 5.21 -1.80 -17.20
C ASP A 39 4.23 -1.65 -16.02
N ILE A 40 4.01 -2.73 -15.27
CA ILE A 40 3.21 -2.73 -14.05
C ILE A 40 4.10 -2.92 -12.83
N ASN A 41 3.93 -2.08 -11.82
CA ASN A 41 4.52 -2.23 -10.52
C ASN A 41 3.44 -2.39 -9.45
N PHE A 42 3.70 -3.25 -8.46
CA PHE A 42 2.83 -3.40 -7.31
C PHE A 42 3.36 -2.62 -6.12
N CYS A 43 2.50 -1.78 -5.56
CA CYS A 43 2.71 -1.16 -4.27
C CYS A 43 1.62 -1.65 -3.32
N CYS A 44 2.02 -2.26 -2.23
CA CYS A 44 1.11 -2.87 -1.27
C CYS A 44 1.25 -2.21 0.10
N ALA A 45 0.14 -2.06 0.80
CA ALA A 45 0.12 -1.60 2.18
C ALA A 45 -0.60 -2.62 3.05
N MET A 46 -0.07 -2.87 4.23
CA MET A 46 -0.69 -3.76 5.20
C MET A 46 -0.35 -3.32 6.62
N GLY A 47 -1.19 -3.66 7.58
CA GLY A 47 -0.83 -3.48 8.97
C GLY A 47 0.19 -4.54 9.43
N PRO A 48 0.87 -4.31 10.56
CA PRO A 48 1.85 -5.23 11.09
C PRO A 48 1.24 -6.62 11.32
N PRO A 49 2.05 -7.69 11.20
CA PRO A 49 1.58 -9.04 11.44
C PRO A 49 1.18 -9.21 12.93
N GLY A 50 0.16 -10.03 13.18
CA GLY A 50 -0.38 -10.25 14.54
C GLY A 50 -1.73 -9.57 14.76
N GLY A 51 -2.23 -9.60 16.02
CA GLY A 51 -3.51 -8.98 16.35
C GLY A 51 -4.72 -9.56 15.64
N GLY A 52 -4.76 -10.89 15.40
CA GLY A 52 -5.87 -11.56 14.72
C GLY A 52 -5.85 -11.43 13.19
N ARG A 53 -4.79 -10.87 12.61
CA ARG A 53 -4.61 -10.78 11.15
C ARG A 53 -4.05 -12.07 10.57
N ASN A 54 -4.47 -12.38 9.36
CA ASN A 54 -3.98 -13.57 8.66
C ASN A 54 -2.48 -13.43 8.34
N PRO A 55 -1.71 -14.53 8.45
CA PRO A 55 -0.28 -14.52 8.16
C PRO A 55 0.00 -14.23 6.69
N VAL A 56 1.20 -13.74 6.42
CA VAL A 56 1.72 -13.53 5.08
C VAL A 56 2.83 -14.54 4.83
N THR A 57 2.77 -15.23 3.70
CA THR A 57 3.77 -16.24 3.35
C THR A 57 5.07 -15.60 2.89
N LEU A 58 6.20 -16.18 3.27
CA LEU A 58 7.52 -15.75 2.79
C LEU A 58 7.67 -15.84 1.26
N ARG A 59 6.89 -16.73 0.63
CA ARG A 59 6.86 -16.86 -0.82
C ARG A 59 6.35 -15.61 -1.55
N LEU A 60 5.44 -14.86 -0.92
CA LEU A 60 5.00 -13.58 -1.44
C LEU A 60 5.98 -12.48 -1.09
N THR A 61 6.40 -12.41 0.16
CA THR A 61 7.21 -11.30 0.67
C THR A 61 8.59 -11.22 0.05
N ARG A 62 9.13 -12.33 -0.47
CA ARG A 62 10.42 -12.34 -1.18
C ARG A 62 10.49 -11.41 -2.39
N HIS A 63 9.33 -11.06 -2.98
CA HIS A 63 9.24 -10.21 -4.15
C HIS A 63 9.15 -8.71 -3.82
N PHE A 64 9.01 -8.37 -2.55
CA PHE A 64 8.78 -7.00 -2.10
C PHE A 64 9.93 -6.49 -1.24
N ASN A 65 10.26 -5.22 -1.44
CA ASN A 65 11.03 -4.47 -0.47
C ASN A 65 10.08 -3.99 0.63
N HIS A 66 10.42 -4.28 1.88
CA HIS A 66 9.59 -3.95 3.02
C HIS A 66 10.03 -2.63 3.64
N LEU A 67 9.09 -1.73 3.80
CA LEU A 67 9.25 -0.51 4.56
C LEU A 67 8.32 -0.58 5.78
N SER A 68 8.89 -0.46 6.96
CA SER A 68 8.12 -0.41 8.20
C SER A 68 8.02 1.02 8.67
N PHE A 69 6.81 1.42 9.02
CA PHE A 69 6.52 2.71 9.60
C PHE A 69 6.01 2.51 11.01
N VAL A 70 6.48 3.35 11.92
CA VAL A 70 5.90 3.49 13.26
C VAL A 70 4.69 4.43 13.18
N ASP A 71 3.81 4.35 14.17
CA ASP A 71 2.71 5.29 14.28
C ASP A 71 3.25 6.72 14.37
N LEU A 72 2.58 7.64 13.68
CA LEU A 72 2.93 9.04 13.72
C LEU A 72 2.44 9.63 15.03
N GLU A 73 3.35 10.24 15.78
CA GLU A 73 3.03 11.05 16.94
C GLU A 73 2.37 12.37 16.50
N ASP A 74 1.56 12.96 17.38
CA ASP A 74 0.82 14.20 17.09
C ASP A 74 1.76 15.33 16.67
N ASP A 75 2.90 15.48 17.31
CA ASP A 75 3.91 16.49 16.96
C ASP A 75 4.44 16.32 15.54
N SER A 76 4.63 15.08 15.11
CA SER A 76 5.06 14.76 13.74
C SER A 76 3.97 15.11 12.72
N MET A 77 2.72 14.80 13.03
CA MET A 77 1.58 15.15 12.19
C MET A 77 1.41 16.67 12.08
N ILE A 78 1.45 17.37 13.19
CA ILE A 78 1.38 18.84 13.24
C ILE A 78 2.49 19.45 12.39
N LYS A 79 3.71 18.96 12.50
CA LYS A 79 4.85 19.45 11.73
C LYS A 79 4.66 19.23 10.23
N ILE A 80 4.22 18.03 9.82
CA ILE A 80 4.03 17.69 8.40
C ILE A 80 2.92 18.54 7.79
N PHE A 81 1.73 18.48 8.40
CA PHE A 81 0.56 19.17 7.86
C PHE A 81 0.65 20.68 8.02
N GLY A 82 1.21 21.16 9.13
CA GLY A 82 1.48 22.59 9.36
C GLY A 82 2.41 23.15 8.29
N THR A 83 3.52 22.47 8.00
CA THR A 83 4.46 22.93 6.96
C THR A 83 3.79 23.02 5.59
N ILE A 84 2.96 22.05 5.23
CA ILE A 84 2.22 22.06 3.95
C ILE A 84 1.21 23.21 3.93
N LEU A 85 0.48 23.40 5.03
CA LEU A 85 -0.53 24.45 5.16
C LEU A 85 0.10 25.85 5.14
N ASP A 86 1.17 26.04 5.88
CA ASP A 86 1.91 27.30 5.92
C ASP A 86 2.46 27.68 4.54
N TRP A 87 3.01 26.69 3.82
CA TRP A 87 3.45 26.91 2.46
C TRP A 87 2.29 27.29 1.53
N TRP A 88 1.15 26.60 1.64
CA TRP A 88 -0.03 26.90 0.83
C TRP A 88 -0.62 28.29 1.14
N ILE A 89 -0.74 28.64 2.41
CA ILE A 89 -1.19 29.96 2.87
C ILE A 89 -0.21 31.04 2.37
N GLY A 90 1.09 30.86 2.57
CA GLY A 90 2.11 31.80 2.12
C GLY A 90 2.11 32.02 0.60
N LYS A 91 1.77 31.00 -0.19
CA LYS A 91 1.67 31.10 -1.64
C LYS A 91 0.37 31.76 -2.12
N ASN A 92 -0.73 31.60 -1.37
CA ASN A 92 -2.06 32.08 -1.76
C ASN A 92 -2.50 33.32 -0.97
N SER A 93 -1.68 33.83 -0.05
CA SER A 93 -2.05 35.01 0.74
C SER A 93 -2.00 36.28 -0.09
N ASN A 94 -3.17 36.75 -0.47
CA ASN A 94 -3.42 38.21 -0.42
C ASN A 94 -3.41 38.60 1.07
N PRO A 95 -2.95 39.84 1.41
CA PRO A 95 -2.70 40.24 2.80
C PRO A 95 -3.95 40.52 3.62
N GLU A 96 -4.94 39.71 3.57
CA GLU A 96 -6.06 39.76 4.52
C GLU A 96 -5.69 38.91 5.75
N PRO A 97 -5.79 39.49 6.97
CA PRO A 97 -5.39 38.77 8.17
C PRO A 97 -6.30 37.58 8.44
N PHE A 98 -5.73 36.39 8.31
CA PHE A 98 -6.39 35.17 8.79
C PHE A 98 -6.53 35.25 10.32
N LEU A 99 -7.75 35.14 10.78
CA LEU A 99 -8.04 34.97 12.22
C LEU A 99 -7.39 33.67 12.71
N PRO A 100 -6.68 33.69 13.84
CA PRO A 100 -6.10 32.50 14.42
C PRO A 100 -7.24 31.51 14.77
N ILE A 101 -7.22 30.34 14.14
CA ILE A 101 -8.08 29.23 14.54
C ILE A 101 -7.48 28.67 15.82
N PHE A 102 -8.06 29.00 16.95
CA PHE A 102 -7.75 28.35 18.23
C PHE A 102 -8.41 26.96 18.22
N PHE A 103 -7.60 25.92 18.40
CA PHE A 103 -8.05 24.59 18.82
C PHE A 103 -7.96 24.48 20.33
#